data_fec27de974bd666a1da36e73a8ac3e74
#
_entry.id   fec27de974bd666a1da36e73a8ac3e74
#
_cell.length_a   1.000
_cell.length_b   1.000
_cell.length_c   1.000
_cell.angle_alpha   90.00
_cell.angle_beta   90.00
_cell.angle_gamma   90.00
#
_symmetry.space_group_name_H-M   'P 1'
#
loop_
_entity.id
_entity.type
_entity.pdbx_description
1 polymer ?
#
loop_
_entity_poly.entity_id
_entity_poly.type
_entity_poly.pdbx_seq_one_letter_code
_entity_poly.pdbx_strand_id
1 'polypeptide(L)'
;MDATAMIGELVQHMEWADAVVFLVILGKPQAEEDEVLLKRLRHIHLVQKVFFDVWQNQPINPHLTDSFNAHELSGFAKSLHREIQEFQNTLSADDLDRVVHLPWSK
;
A
#
# COMPACT_ATOMS: atom_id res chain seq x y z
N MET A 1 6.59 -12.03 20.45
CA MET A 1 5.80 -11.06 19.65
C MET A 1 4.63 -11.81 19.03
N ASP A 2 3.42 -11.31 19.18
CA ASP A 2 2.27 -11.94 18.55
C ASP A 2 2.16 -11.49 17.07
N ALA A 3 1.27 -12.16 16.33
CA ALA A 3 1.12 -11.90 14.90
C ALA A 3 0.63 -10.47 14.62
N THR A 4 -0.19 -9.91 15.51
CA THR A 4 -0.70 -8.53 15.36
C THR A 4 0.44 -7.51 15.46
N ALA A 5 1.34 -7.69 16.43
CA ALA A 5 2.50 -6.83 16.59
C ALA A 5 3.47 -6.95 15.40
N MET A 6 3.66 -8.16 14.88
CA MET A 6 4.49 -8.40 13.71
C MET A 6 3.94 -7.68 12.47
N ILE A 7 2.62 -7.76 12.24
CA ILE A 7 1.98 -7.07 11.13
C ILE A 7 2.14 -5.55 11.28
N GLY A 8 1.99 -5.03 12.49
CA GLY A 8 2.19 -3.61 12.77
C GLY A 8 3.60 -3.15 12.42
N GLU A 9 4.61 -3.94 12.73
CA GLU A 9 6.00 -3.63 12.36
C GLU A 9 6.21 -3.65 10.85
N LEU A 10 5.63 -4.63 10.15
CA LEU A 10 5.73 -4.71 8.70
C LEU A 10 5.07 -3.51 8.03
N VAL A 11 3.90 -3.09 8.51
CA VAL A 11 3.20 -1.90 7.98
C VAL A 11 4.03 -0.65 8.20
N GLN A 12 4.61 -0.46 9.39
CA GLN A 12 5.48 0.68 9.68
C GLN A 12 6.72 0.70 8.79
N HIS A 13 7.29 -0.48 8.53
CA HIS A 13 8.46 -0.61 7.66
C HIS A 13 8.13 -0.23 6.22
N MET A 14 6.98 -0.68 5.72
CA MET A 14 6.49 -0.34 4.39
C MET A 14 6.26 1.17 4.25
N GLU A 15 5.64 1.78 5.24
CA GLU A 15 5.41 3.23 5.28
C GLU A 15 6.72 4.00 5.23
N TRP A 16 7.70 3.60 6.05
CA TRP A 16 9.02 4.23 6.07
C TRP A 16 9.73 4.09 4.72
N ALA A 17 9.72 2.89 4.14
CA ALA A 17 10.38 2.63 2.86
C ALA A 17 9.78 3.49 1.74
N ASP A 18 8.47 3.59 1.67
CA ASP A 18 7.80 4.42 0.67
C ASP A 18 8.11 5.90 0.89
N ALA A 19 8.12 6.36 2.14
CA ALA A 19 8.46 7.75 2.46
C ALA A 19 9.88 8.10 1.99
N VAL A 20 10.84 7.20 2.19
CA VAL A 20 12.22 7.40 1.72
C VAL A 20 12.27 7.48 0.20
N VAL A 21 11.58 6.58 -0.50
CA VAL A 21 11.54 6.58 -1.97
C VAL A 21 10.98 7.90 -2.49
N PHE A 22 9.86 8.37 -1.97
CA PHE A 22 9.26 9.63 -2.42
C PHE A 22 10.11 10.85 -2.04
N LEU A 23 10.78 10.81 -0.89
CA LEU A 23 11.71 11.87 -0.51
C LEU A 23 12.85 12.01 -1.54
N VAL A 24 13.35 10.89 -2.06
CA VAL A 24 14.42 10.89 -3.07
C VAL A 24 13.90 11.36 -4.43
N ILE A 25 12.68 10.99 -4.82
CA ILE A 25 12.13 11.24 -6.16
C ILE A 25 11.56 12.65 -6.31
N LEU A 26 10.78 13.10 -5.32
CA LEU A 26 10.04 14.35 -5.42
C LEU A 26 11.01 15.55 -5.44
N GLY A 27 10.76 16.47 -6.34
CA GLY A 27 11.64 17.63 -6.56
C GLY A 27 12.75 17.38 -7.55
N LYS A 28 12.85 16.17 -8.12
CA LYS A 28 13.83 15.83 -9.16
C LYS A 28 13.09 15.54 -10.47
N PRO A 29 13.03 16.51 -11.41
CA PRO A 29 12.24 16.31 -12.63
C PRO A 29 12.58 15.05 -13.40
N GLN A 30 13.85 14.69 -13.47
CA GLN A 30 14.27 13.47 -14.18
C GLN A 30 13.68 12.19 -13.58
N ALA A 31 13.55 12.14 -12.26
CA ALA A 31 12.96 11.00 -11.58
C ALA A 31 11.42 11.05 -11.66
N GLU A 32 10.83 12.24 -11.48
CA GLU A 32 9.38 12.40 -11.52
C GLU A 32 8.79 12.08 -12.90
N GLU A 33 9.55 12.30 -13.97
CA GLU A 33 9.13 12.07 -15.35
C GLU A 33 9.58 10.74 -15.93
N ASP A 34 10.29 9.93 -15.14
CA ASP A 34 10.76 8.61 -15.59
C ASP A 34 9.59 7.63 -15.63
N GLU A 35 9.14 7.33 -16.84
CA GLU A 35 7.96 6.45 -17.05
C GLU A 35 8.20 5.02 -16.57
N VAL A 36 9.42 4.49 -16.65
CA VAL A 36 9.73 3.15 -16.14
C VAL A 36 9.57 3.12 -14.63
N LEU A 37 10.11 4.13 -13.96
CA LEU A 37 10.01 4.26 -12.50
C LEU A 37 8.55 4.46 -12.07
N LEU A 38 7.84 5.37 -12.74
CA LEU A 38 6.43 5.64 -12.45
C LEU A 38 5.55 4.40 -12.63
N LYS A 39 5.78 3.64 -13.69
CA LYS A 39 5.02 2.41 -13.93
C LYS A 39 5.21 1.41 -12.79
N ARG A 40 6.43 1.27 -12.30
CA ARG A 40 6.73 0.38 -11.15
C ARG A 40 6.09 0.88 -9.87
N LEU A 41 6.16 2.18 -9.61
CA LEU A 41 5.56 2.77 -8.41
C LEU A 41 4.03 2.65 -8.43
N ARG A 42 3.41 2.88 -9.59
CA ARG A 42 1.97 2.68 -9.77
C ARG A 42 1.58 1.24 -9.44
N HIS A 43 2.36 0.29 -9.93
CA HIS A 43 2.10 -1.13 -9.68
C HIS A 43 2.27 -1.49 -8.20
N ILE A 44 3.35 -1.05 -7.56
CA ILE A 44 3.62 -1.33 -6.16
C ILE A 44 2.46 -0.83 -5.27
N HIS A 45 2.02 0.40 -5.49
CA HIS A 45 0.98 1.00 -4.67
C HIS A 45 -0.41 0.43 -4.99
N LEU A 46 -0.63 0.03 -6.24
CA LEU A 46 -1.83 -0.72 -6.59
C LEU A 46 -1.89 -2.06 -5.86
N VAL A 47 -0.78 -2.80 -5.82
CA VAL A 47 -0.71 -4.08 -5.11
C VAL A 47 -1.01 -3.90 -3.62
N GLN A 48 -0.43 -2.89 -2.99
CA GLN A 48 -0.71 -2.57 -1.58
C GLN A 48 -2.21 -2.31 -1.36
N LYS A 49 -2.82 -1.53 -2.24
CA LYS A 49 -4.25 -1.21 -2.15
C LYS A 49 -5.12 -2.45 -2.36
N VAL A 50 -4.78 -3.29 -3.33
CA VAL A 50 -5.52 -4.52 -3.62
C VAL A 50 -5.50 -5.45 -2.40
N PHE A 51 -4.35 -5.68 -1.79
CA PHE A 51 -4.27 -6.52 -0.60
C PHE A 51 -5.07 -5.94 0.56
N PHE A 52 -5.04 -4.64 0.74
CA PHE A 52 -5.83 -3.97 1.77
C PHE A 52 -7.33 -4.13 1.51
N ASP A 53 -7.77 -3.94 0.27
CA ASP A 53 -9.17 -4.10 -0.12
C ASP A 53 -9.65 -5.53 0.09
N VAL A 54 -8.85 -6.52 -0.31
CA VAL A 54 -9.15 -7.94 -0.08
C VAL A 54 -9.31 -8.21 1.41
N TRP A 55 -8.40 -7.68 2.22
CA TRP A 55 -8.43 -7.86 3.67
C TRP A 55 -9.71 -7.31 4.28
N GLN A 56 -10.23 -6.21 3.73
CA GLN A 56 -11.47 -5.58 4.19
C GLN A 56 -12.72 -6.06 3.46
N ASN A 57 -12.61 -7.03 2.55
CA ASN A 57 -13.72 -7.49 1.69
C ASN A 57 -14.31 -6.36 0.84
N GLN A 58 -13.45 -5.46 0.34
CA GLN A 58 -13.85 -4.37 -0.52
C GLN A 58 -13.62 -4.71 -2.00
N PRO A 59 -14.39 -4.09 -2.93
CA PRO A 59 -14.16 -4.28 -4.35
C PRO A 59 -12.77 -3.81 -4.77
N ILE A 60 -12.20 -4.48 -5.79
CA ILE A 60 -10.89 -4.16 -6.33
C ILE A 60 -11.04 -3.34 -7.60
N ASN A 61 -10.30 -2.23 -7.70
CA ASN A 61 -10.16 -1.49 -8.94
C ASN A 61 -8.73 -1.66 -9.46
N PRO A 62 -8.51 -2.54 -10.47
CA PRO A 62 -7.16 -2.83 -10.97
C PRO A 62 -6.52 -1.69 -11.76
N HIS A 63 -7.27 -0.63 -12.05
CA HIS A 63 -6.79 0.50 -12.84
C HIS A 63 -6.67 1.80 -12.02
N LEU A 64 -6.83 1.70 -10.71
CA LEU A 64 -6.90 2.88 -9.83
C LEU A 64 -5.71 3.84 -9.99
N THR A 65 -4.50 3.29 -10.10
CA THR A 65 -3.26 4.10 -10.13
C THR A 65 -2.72 4.37 -11.52
N ASP A 66 -3.42 3.94 -12.59
CA ASP A 66 -2.88 3.94 -13.96
C ASP A 66 -2.43 5.31 -14.46
N SER A 67 -3.06 6.38 -13.99
CA SER A 67 -2.77 7.75 -14.44
C SER A 67 -2.05 8.61 -13.39
N PHE A 68 -1.68 8.05 -12.25
CA PHE A 68 -1.07 8.84 -11.18
C PHE A 68 0.35 9.26 -11.53
N ASN A 69 0.66 10.53 -11.28
CA ASN A 69 2.04 11.03 -11.32
C ASN A 69 2.72 10.79 -9.95
N ALA A 70 3.99 11.20 -9.83
CA ALA A 70 4.76 10.97 -8.61
C ALA A 70 4.12 11.65 -7.37
N HIS A 71 3.64 12.89 -7.53
CA HIS A 71 3.01 13.62 -6.44
C HIS A 71 1.69 13.00 -6.02
N GLU A 72 0.89 12.57 -6.99
CA GLU A 72 -0.37 11.87 -6.73
C GLU A 72 -0.14 10.52 -6.04
N LEU A 73 0.89 9.78 -6.48
CA LEU A 73 1.28 8.52 -5.84
C LEU A 73 1.73 8.74 -4.40
N SER A 74 2.51 9.78 -4.14
CA SER A 74 2.95 10.10 -2.78
C SER A 74 1.76 10.38 -1.86
N GLY A 75 0.81 11.19 -2.31
CA GLY A 75 -0.42 11.49 -1.55
C GLY A 75 -1.26 10.24 -1.33
N PHE A 76 -1.40 9.42 -2.37
CA PHE A 76 -2.13 8.15 -2.30
C PHE A 76 -1.47 7.21 -1.28
N ALA A 77 -0.15 7.07 -1.31
CA ALA A 77 0.59 6.21 -0.38
C ALA A 77 0.39 6.66 1.07
N LYS A 78 0.48 7.97 1.34
CA LYS A 78 0.27 8.51 2.69
C LYS A 78 -1.14 8.21 3.21
N SER A 79 -2.15 8.42 2.37
CA SER A 79 -3.54 8.13 2.74
C SER A 79 -3.76 6.63 2.97
N LEU A 80 -3.21 5.80 2.09
CA LEU A 80 -3.33 4.35 2.20
C LEU A 80 -2.67 3.82 3.47
N HIS A 81 -1.47 4.29 3.78
CA HIS A 81 -0.76 3.84 4.99
C HIS A 81 -1.50 4.27 6.26
N ARG A 82 -2.11 5.45 6.26
CA ARG A 82 -2.95 5.89 7.38
C ARG A 82 -4.15 4.98 7.56
N GLU A 83 -4.84 4.65 6.47
CA GLU A 83 -6.00 3.75 6.51
C GLU A 83 -5.60 2.34 6.98
N ILE A 84 -4.47 1.84 6.52
CA ILE A 84 -3.94 0.53 6.93
C ILE A 84 -3.63 0.54 8.43
N GLN A 85 -3.00 1.59 8.94
CA GLN A 85 -2.70 1.70 10.37
C GLN A 85 -3.97 1.75 11.21
N GLU A 86 -4.96 2.53 10.79
CA GLU A 86 -6.24 2.62 11.49
C GLU A 86 -6.94 1.26 11.53
N PHE A 87 -6.95 0.55 10.40
CA PHE A 87 -7.53 -0.78 10.32
C PHE A 87 -6.76 -1.78 11.18
N GLN A 88 -5.42 -1.75 11.12
CA GLN A 88 -4.56 -2.64 11.89
C GLN A 88 -4.77 -2.45 13.40
N ASN A 89 -5.02 -1.23 13.85
CA ASN A 89 -5.30 -0.94 15.25
C ASN A 89 -6.61 -1.55 15.74
N THR A 90 -7.52 -1.90 14.83
CA THR A 90 -8.77 -2.58 15.18
C THR A 90 -8.66 -4.10 15.19
N LEU A 91 -7.54 -4.66 14.71
CA LEU A 91 -7.37 -6.10 14.61
C LEU A 91 -7.06 -6.72 15.97
N SER A 92 -7.66 -7.89 16.19
CA SER A 92 -7.32 -8.77 17.31
C SER A 92 -6.60 -10.02 16.77
N ALA A 93 -6.04 -10.83 17.67
CA ALA A 93 -5.45 -12.12 17.29
C ALA A 93 -6.49 -13.02 16.61
N ASP A 94 -7.74 -12.99 17.05
CA ASP A 94 -8.81 -13.78 16.46
C ASP A 94 -9.12 -13.35 15.03
N ASP A 95 -9.00 -12.06 14.72
CA ASP A 95 -9.22 -11.55 13.36
C ASP A 95 -8.20 -12.11 12.37
N LEU A 96 -6.98 -12.38 12.82
CA LEU A 96 -5.91 -12.90 11.97
C LEU A 96 -6.11 -14.38 11.63
N ASP A 97 -6.92 -15.09 12.41
CA ASP A 97 -7.21 -16.49 12.15
C ASP A 97 -8.32 -16.68 11.11
N ARG A 98 -8.96 -15.60 10.67
CA ARG A 98 -9.99 -15.67 9.63
C ARG A 98 -9.38 -16.03 8.29
N VAL A 99 -10.07 -16.92 7.57
CA VAL A 99 -9.68 -17.25 6.21
C VAL A 99 -9.98 -16.08 5.30
N VAL A 100 -8.94 -15.57 4.62
CA VAL A 100 -9.09 -14.51 3.63
C VAL A 100 -9.13 -15.14 2.25
N HIS A 101 -10.24 -14.91 1.53
CA HIS A 101 -10.37 -15.36 0.15
C HIS A 101 -9.78 -14.34 -0.82
N LEU A 102 -8.73 -14.73 -1.53
CA LEU A 102 -8.19 -13.92 -2.61
C LEU A 102 -9.02 -14.17 -3.88
N PRO A 103 -9.34 -13.12 -4.66
CA PRO A 103 -10.18 -13.27 -5.85
C PRO A 103 -9.62 -14.24 -6.90
N TRP A 104 -8.30 -14.44 -6.90
CA TRP A 104 -7.60 -15.32 -7.83
C TRP A 104 -7.26 -16.69 -7.21
N SER A 105 -7.59 -16.93 -5.97
CA SER A 105 -7.36 -18.22 -5.33
C SER A 105 -8.58 -19.14 -5.48
N LYS A 106 -8.30 -20.42 -5.50
CA LYS A 106 -9.37 -21.43 -5.58
C LYS A 106 -9.78 -21.87 -4.19
#